data_c48109fc478732ce04ed15d1084c94fe
#
_entry.id   c48109fc478732ce04ed15d1084c94fe
#
_cell.length_a   1.000
_cell.length_b   1.000
_cell.length_c   1.000
_cell.angle_alpha   90.00
_cell.angle_beta   90.00
_cell.angle_gamma   90.00
#
_symmetry.space_group_name_H-M   'P 1'
#
loop_
_entity.id
_entity.type
_entity.pdbx_description
1 polymer ?
#
loop_
_entity_poly.entity_id
_entity_poly.type
_entity_poly.pdbx_seq_one_letter_code
_entity_poly.pdbx_strand_id
1 'polypeptide(L)'
;MRDAFGGLLNIGIIVVFMTIVSGYLAFNVSYAKAFKVKNKIISTIENYNAKCDFNNPENNCYKDVSEYEHTIGYQANINLSEDAICEGASSSGFNSCACNRTLGFCWIEADKDKHEGGNTTVSYKSYRIVTQVYIDLPIINRLLPNLL
;
A
#
# COMPACT_ATOMS: atom_id res chain seq x y z
N MET A 1 30.80 -6.83 -41.82
CA MET A 1 30.83 -6.98 -40.34
C MET A 1 30.44 -5.72 -39.59
N ARG A 2 30.78 -4.50 -40.02
CA ARG A 2 30.40 -3.23 -39.33
C ARG A 2 28.87 -3.01 -39.30
N ASP A 3 28.17 -3.32 -40.34
CA ASP A 3 26.70 -3.08 -40.44
C ASP A 3 25.89 -4.06 -39.57
N ALA A 4 26.38 -5.29 -39.39
CA ALA A 4 25.75 -6.28 -38.52
C ALA A 4 25.83 -5.88 -37.03
N PHE A 5 26.94 -5.27 -36.60
CA PHE A 5 27.11 -4.76 -35.23
C PHE A 5 26.19 -3.57 -34.95
N GLY A 6 26.01 -2.65 -35.91
CA GLY A 6 25.09 -1.51 -35.75
C GLY A 6 23.65 -1.94 -35.60
N GLY A 7 23.21 -2.95 -36.35
CA GLY A 7 21.84 -3.50 -36.26
C GLY A 7 21.58 -4.18 -34.89
N LEU A 8 22.53 -4.96 -34.41
CA LEU A 8 22.41 -5.66 -33.14
C LEU A 8 22.37 -4.69 -31.94
N LEU A 9 23.17 -3.63 -31.98
CA LEU A 9 23.19 -2.57 -30.96
C LEU A 9 21.86 -1.81 -30.94
N ASN A 10 21.30 -1.49 -32.11
CA ASN A 10 20.01 -0.80 -32.23
C ASN A 10 18.85 -1.65 -31.62
N ILE A 11 18.81 -2.95 -31.93
CA ILE A 11 17.84 -3.87 -31.33
C ILE A 11 18.00 -3.92 -29.82
N GLY A 12 19.22 -3.97 -29.30
CA GLY A 12 19.52 -3.96 -27.89
C GLY A 12 18.96 -2.72 -27.17
N ILE A 13 19.14 -1.54 -27.76
CA ILE A 13 18.59 -0.29 -27.21
C ILE A 13 17.07 -0.31 -27.18
N ILE A 14 16.43 -0.79 -28.23
CA ILE A 14 14.96 -0.90 -28.29
C ILE A 14 14.42 -1.82 -27.20
N VAL A 15 15.04 -2.99 -26.99
CA VAL A 15 14.64 -3.94 -25.94
C VAL A 15 14.77 -3.33 -24.54
N VAL A 16 15.88 -2.67 -24.26
CA VAL A 16 16.09 -1.97 -22.97
C VAL A 16 15.03 -0.89 -22.78
N PHE A 17 14.80 -0.06 -23.77
CA PHE A 17 13.77 0.99 -23.69
C PHE A 17 12.38 0.43 -23.43
N MET A 18 11.97 -0.62 -24.14
CA MET A 18 10.67 -1.28 -23.93
C MET A 18 10.55 -1.87 -22.54
N THR A 19 11.63 -2.44 -21.99
CA THR A 19 11.64 -2.98 -20.61
C THR A 19 11.43 -1.87 -19.57
N ILE A 20 12.11 -0.73 -19.72
CA ILE A 20 11.96 0.42 -18.82
C ILE A 20 10.53 0.98 -18.85
N VAL A 21 9.97 1.18 -20.06
CA VAL A 21 8.61 1.68 -20.23
C VAL A 21 7.58 0.73 -19.61
N SER A 22 7.73 -0.57 -19.85
CA SER A 22 6.84 -1.59 -19.28
C SER A 22 6.90 -1.62 -17.76
N GLY A 23 8.10 -1.49 -17.18
CA GLY A 23 8.30 -1.41 -15.73
C GLY A 23 7.66 -0.16 -15.12
N TYR A 24 7.81 0.98 -15.78
CA TYR A 24 7.17 2.23 -15.35
C TYR A 24 5.64 2.16 -15.36
N LEU A 25 5.06 1.56 -16.40
CA LEU A 25 3.61 1.37 -16.48
C LEU A 25 3.10 0.42 -15.37
N ALA A 26 3.79 -0.69 -15.14
CA ALA A 26 3.44 -1.62 -14.06
C ALA A 26 3.49 -0.95 -12.68
N PHE A 27 4.52 -0.13 -12.42
CA PHE A 27 4.62 0.66 -11.21
C PHE A 27 3.42 1.60 -11.02
N ASN A 28 3.08 2.38 -12.05
CA ASN A 28 1.97 3.32 -11.97
C ASN A 28 0.63 2.62 -11.70
N VAL A 29 0.38 1.47 -12.33
CA VAL A 29 -0.84 0.69 -12.11
C VAL A 29 -0.89 0.17 -10.67
N SER A 30 0.20 -0.40 -10.15
CA SER A 30 0.27 -0.93 -8.78
C SER A 30 0.11 0.19 -7.76
N TYR A 31 0.74 1.35 -7.99
CA TYR A 31 0.58 2.52 -7.13
C TYR A 31 -0.86 3.04 -7.13
N ALA A 32 -1.50 3.13 -8.29
CA ALA A 32 -2.89 3.55 -8.39
C ALA A 32 -3.85 2.60 -7.66
N LYS A 33 -3.61 1.29 -7.71
CA LYS A 33 -4.37 0.29 -6.96
C LYS A 33 -4.20 0.47 -5.45
N ALA A 34 -2.97 0.60 -4.96
CA ALA A 34 -2.69 0.81 -3.54
C ALA A 34 -3.35 2.11 -3.02
N PHE A 35 -3.32 3.17 -3.81
CA PHE A 35 -3.99 4.43 -3.46
C PHE A 35 -5.52 4.29 -3.39
N LYS A 36 -6.13 3.54 -4.32
CA LYS A 36 -7.57 3.26 -4.29
C LYS A 36 -7.97 2.44 -3.07
N VAL A 37 -7.18 1.42 -2.70
CA VAL A 37 -7.39 0.63 -1.48
C VAL A 37 -7.30 1.53 -0.25
N LYS A 38 -6.28 2.36 -0.15
CA LYS A 38 -6.14 3.32 0.95
C LYS A 38 -7.37 4.21 1.12
N ASN A 39 -7.88 4.78 0.03
CA ASN A 39 -9.07 5.61 0.06
C ASN A 39 -10.32 4.81 0.46
N LYS A 40 -10.45 3.56 0.00
CA LYS A 40 -11.55 2.68 0.40
C LYS A 40 -11.50 2.38 1.89
N ILE A 41 -10.32 2.08 2.46
CA ILE A 41 -10.15 1.84 3.89
C ILE A 41 -10.58 3.07 4.70
N ILE A 42 -10.13 4.27 4.32
CA ILE A 42 -10.49 5.53 5.00
C ILE A 42 -12.01 5.72 4.96
N SER A 43 -12.63 5.60 3.79
CA SER A 43 -14.08 5.72 3.63
C SER A 43 -14.84 4.67 4.44
N THR A 44 -14.33 3.44 4.54
CA THR A 44 -14.93 2.37 5.35
C THR A 44 -14.86 2.74 6.84
N ILE A 45 -13.72 3.22 7.35
CA ILE A 45 -13.58 3.67 8.74
C ILE A 45 -14.57 4.80 9.05
N GLU A 46 -14.72 5.76 8.16
CA GLU A 46 -15.66 6.88 8.30
C GLU A 46 -17.12 6.38 8.33
N ASN A 47 -17.51 5.50 7.40
CA ASN A 47 -18.85 4.96 7.29
C ASN A 47 -19.28 4.14 8.52
N TYR A 48 -18.35 3.43 9.14
CA TYR A 48 -18.61 2.62 10.34
C TYR A 48 -18.28 3.37 11.65
N ASN A 49 -18.12 4.71 11.60
CA ASN A 49 -17.83 5.55 12.77
C ASN A 49 -16.64 5.03 13.59
N ALA A 50 -15.57 4.66 12.93
CA ALA A 50 -14.33 4.13 13.52
C ALA A 50 -14.51 2.82 14.35
N LYS A 51 -15.61 2.09 14.17
CA LYS A 51 -15.86 0.79 14.81
C LYS A 51 -15.45 -0.36 13.90
N CYS A 52 -14.24 -0.29 13.35
CA CYS A 52 -13.71 -1.29 12.43
C CYS A 52 -12.71 -2.22 13.14
N ASP A 53 -12.90 -3.53 12.99
CA ASP A 53 -11.91 -4.53 13.32
C ASP A 53 -11.50 -5.25 12.03
N PHE A 54 -10.36 -4.85 11.49
CA PHE A 54 -9.82 -5.43 10.26
C PHE A 54 -9.11 -6.78 10.48
N ASN A 55 -8.93 -7.21 11.73
CA ASN A 55 -8.36 -8.53 12.04
C ASN A 55 -9.44 -9.62 12.12
N ASN A 56 -10.72 -9.23 12.18
CA ASN A 56 -11.83 -10.16 12.23
C ASN A 56 -12.47 -10.28 10.82
N PRO A 57 -12.36 -11.44 10.14
CA PRO A 57 -12.95 -11.66 8.81
C PRO A 57 -14.49 -11.57 8.78
N GLU A 58 -15.16 -11.71 9.92
CA GLU A 58 -16.61 -11.60 10.00
C GLU A 58 -17.08 -10.14 10.11
N ASN A 59 -16.18 -9.22 10.42
CA ASN A 59 -16.48 -7.79 10.52
C ASN A 59 -16.83 -7.21 9.14
N ASN A 60 -17.84 -6.37 9.08
CA ASN A 60 -18.29 -5.75 7.84
C ASN A 60 -17.20 -4.87 7.20
N CYS A 61 -16.39 -4.19 8.02
CA CYS A 61 -15.26 -3.39 7.50
C CYS A 61 -14.24 -4.28 6.75
N TYR A 62 -13.92 -5.45 7.31
CA TYR A 62 -13.02 -6.40 6.65
C TYR A 62 -13.60 -6.88 5.31
N LYS A 63 -14.88 -7.28 5.30
CA LYS A 63 -15.56 -7.77 4.10
C LYS A 63 -15.59 -6.72 3.00
N ASP A 64 -15.97 -5.48 3.32
CA ASP A 64 -16.06 -4.38 2.37
C ASP A 64 -14.71 -4.06 1.73
N VAL A 65 -13.62 -4.08 2.51
CA VAL A 65 -12.27 -3.82 2.00
C VAL A 65 -11.78 -5.00 1.17
N SER A 66 -11.92 -6.23 1.67
CA SER A 66 -11.49 -7.45 0.99
C SER A 66 -12.18 -7.63 -0.37
N GLU A 67 -13.50 -7.42 -0.45
CA GLU A 67 -14.25 -7.48 -1.70
C GLU A 67 -13.76 -6.44 -2.71
N TYR A 68 -13.50 -5.22 -2.23
CA TYR A 68 -12.98 -4.16 -3.08
C TYR A 68 -11.58 -4.48 -3.60
N GLU A 69 -10.68 -5.02 -2.76
CA GLU A 69 -9.33 -5.43 -3.17
C GLU A 69 -9.37 -6.51 -4.25
N HIS A 70 -10.24 -7.49 -4.10
CA HIS A 70 -10.47 -8.51 -5.13
C HIS A 70 -10.97 -7.90 -6.44
N THR A 71 -11.90 -6.95 -6.38
CA THR A 71 -12.48 -6.31 -7.57
C THR A 71 -11.43 -5.54 -8.38
N ILE A 72 -10.50 -4.84 -7.73
CA ILE A 72 -9.46 -4.07 -8.43
C ILE A 72 -8.20 -4.89 -8.71
N GLY A 73 -8.12 -6.12 -8.22
CA GLY A 73 -6.95 -6.99 -8.32
C GLY A 73 -5.74 -6.41 -7.58
N TYR A 74 -5.95 -5.91 -6.38
CA TYR A 74 -4.86 -5.52 -5.49
C TYR A 74 -4.23 -6.79 -4.90
N GLN A 75 -2.91 -6.84 -4.90
CA GLN A 75 -2.16 -7.94 -4.29
C GLN A 75 -1.38 -7.41 -3.10
N ALA A 76 -1.67 -7.96 -1.93
CA ALA A 76 -0.88 -7.72 -0.73
C ALA A 76 0.36 -8.62 -0.71
N ASN A 77 1.50 -8.07 -0.34
CA ASN A 77 2.67 -8.89 -0.06
C ASN A 77 2.64 -9.32 1.41
N ILE A 78 2.73 -10.63 1.65
CA ILE A 78 2.70 -11.24 2.98
C ILE A 78 3.90 -10.80 3.85
N ASN A 79 4.96 -10.26 3.25
CA ASN A 79 6.19 -9.82 3.93
C ASN A 79 6.11 -8.37 4.46
N LEU A 80 4.92 -7.92 4.88
CA LEU A 80 4.76 -6.62 5.51
C LEU A 80 5.57 -6.57 6.81
N SER A 81 6.56 -5.71 6.89
CA SER A 81 7.35 -5.49 8.10
C SER A 81 6.57 -4.60 9.06
N GLU A 82 5.80 -5.23 9.95
CA GLU A 82 5.00 -4.56 10.97
C GLU A 82 5.88 -3.72 11.89
N ASP A 83 7.03 -4.26 12.31
CA ASP A 83 7.97 -3.59 13.20
C ASP A 83 8.46 -2.28 12.60
N ALA A 84 8.88 -2.27 11.33
CA ALA A 84 9.39 -1.06 10.68
C ALA A 84 8.34 0.05 10.53
N ILE A 85 7.06 -0.31 10.37
CA ILE A 85 5.96 0.64 10.23
C ILE A 85 5.53 1.16 11.62
N CYS A 86 5.44 0.26 12.60
CA CYS A 86 4.93 0.57 13.93
C CYS A 86 5.96 1.26 14.83
N GLU A 87 7.27 0.99 14.70
CA GLU A 87 8.32 1.72 15.42
C GLU A 87 8.30 3.21 15.11
N GLY A 88 8.10 3.59 13.85
CA GLY A 88 7.95 4.99 13.45
C GLY A 88 6.67 5.65 13.99
N ALA A 89 5.65 4.87 14.32
CA ALA A 89 4.40 5.37 14.88
C ALA A 89 4.54 5.73 16.36
N SER A 90 5.20 4.89 17.15
CA SER A 90 5.38 5.10 18.59
C SER A 90 6.13 6.40 18.91
N SER A 91 7.08 6.80 18.07
CA SER A 91 7.80 8.07 18.21
C SER A 91 6.97 9.31 17.85
N SER A 92 5.83 9.14 17.18
CA SER A 92 4.99 10.23 16.66
C SER A 92 3.72 10.51 17.49
N GLY A 93 3.59 9.90 18.68
CA GLY A 93 2.45 10.13 19.60
C GLY A 93 1.17 9.40 19.18
N PHE A 94 1.30 8.26 18.51
CA PHE A 94 0.20 7.35 18.22
C PHE A 94 0.08 6.27 19.30
N ASN A 95 -1.16 5.88 19.62
CA ASN A 95 -1.45 5.01 20.76
C ASN A 95 -1.49 3.53 20.39
N SER A 96 -1.86 3.22 19.15
CA SER A 96 -1.91 1.85 18.67
C SER A 96 -1.50 1.75 17.21
N CYS A 97 -0.86 0.64 16.87
CA CYS A 97 -0.51 0.26 15.51
C CYS A 97 -0.82 -1.21 15.33
N ALA A 98 -1.50 -1.53 14.26
CA ALA A 98 -1.79 -2.91 13.88
C ALA A 98 -1.76 -3.07 12.36
N CYS A 99 -1.40 -4.26 11.91
CA CYS A 99 -1.31 -4.58 10.48
C CYS A 99 -2.16 -5.81 10.15
N ASN A 100 -2.87 -5.74 9.04
CA ASN A 100 -3.48 -6.92 8.44
C ASN A 100 -2.65 -7.37 7.24
N ARG A 101 -1.98 -8.50 7.36
CA ARG A 101 -1.11 -9.06 6.30
C ARG A 101 -1.89 -9.56 5.11
N THR A 102 -3.11 -10.05 5.32
CA THR A 102 -3.97 -10.56 4.25
C THR A 102 -4.46 -9.43 3.34
N LEU A 103 -4.82 -8.30 3.92
CA LEU A 103 -5.27 -7.11 3.21
C LEU A 103 -4.10 -6.16 2.84
N GLY A 104 -2.88 -6.41 3.32
CA GLY A 104 -1.67 -5.68 2.95
C GLY A 104 -1.62 -4.22 3.37
N PHE A 105 -2.20 -3.89 4.53
CA PHE A 105 -2.12 -2.55 5.07
C PHE A 105 -1.95 -2.54 6.60
N CYS A 106 -1.44 -1.41 7.10
CA CYS A 106 -1.37 -1.11 8.52
C CYS A 106 -2.20 0.13 8.84
N TRP A 107 -2.80 0.14 10.02
CA TRP A 107 -3.47 1.32 10.55
C TRP A 107 -2.86 1.71 11.88
N ILE A 108 -2.73 3.02 12.04
CA ILE A 108 -2.13 3.64 13.21
C ILE A 108 -3.17 4.58 13.78
N GLU A 109 -3.52 4.42 15.04
CA GLU A 109 -4.56 5.19 15.72
C GLU A 109 -3.93 6.10 16.77
N ALA A 110 -4.39 7.33 16.82
CA ALA A 110 -4.08 8.30 17.88
C ALA A 110 -5.37 8.91 18.42
N ASP A 111 -5.51 8.85 19.72
CA ASP A 111 -6.52 9.63 20.44
C ASP A 111 -5.98 11.04 20.66
N LYS A 112 -6.73 12.04 20.25
CA LYS A 112 -6.38 13.45 20.45
C LYS A 112 -7.52 14.18 21.13
N ASP A 113 -7.16 14.86 22.20
CA ASP A 113 -8.07 15.76 22.91
C ASP A 113 -7.82 17.20 22.45
N LYS A 114 -8.86 17.85 21.97
CA LYS A 114 -8.81 19.25 21.60
C LYS A 114 -9.62 20.07 22.59
N HIS A 115 -8.98 21.02 23.25
CA HIS A 115 -9.67 22.03 24.05
C HIS A 115 -10.21 23.12 23.13
N GLU A 116 -11.52 23.12 22.87
CA GLU A 116 -12.18 24.26 22.22
C GLU A 116 -12.72 25.19 23.30
N GLY A 117 -12.25 26.43 23.28
CA GLY A 117 -12.52 27.58 24.12
C GLY A 117 -13.72 27.49 25.07
N GLY A 118 -13.46 27.14 26.33
CA GLY A 118 -14.45 26.83 27.35
C GLY A 118 -14.36 25.38 27.80
N ASN A 119 -14.93 25.01 28.86
CA ASN A 119 -14.81 23.74 29.60
C ASN A 119 -15.20 22.45 28.84
N THR A 120 -15.21 22.44 27.50
CA THR A 120 -15.62 21.28 26.69
C THR A 120 -14.37 20.67 26.05
N THR A 121 -14.01 19.47 26.48
CA THR A 121 -12.98 18.63 25.85
C THR A 121 -13.65 17.76 24.77
N VAL A 122 -13.30 17.93 23.52
CA VAL A 122 -13.75 17.07 22.44
C VAL A 122 -12.64 16.08 22.14
N SER A 123 -12.90 14.80 22.43
CA SER A 123 -11.99 13.70 22.08
C SER A 123 -12.28 13.24 20.65
N TYR A 124 -11.25 13.16 19.82
CA TYR A 124 -11.36 12.66 18.46
C TYR A 124 -10.24 11.65 18.15
N LYS A 125 -10.56 10.69 17.30
CA LYS A 125 -9.61 9.69 16.83
C LYS A 125 -9.01 10.10 15.50
N SER A 126 -7.69 10.00 15.39
CA SER A 126 -6.94 10.25 14.17
C SER A 126 -6.38 8.93 13.65
N TYR A 127 -6.61 8.62 12.38
CA TYR A 127 -6.12 7.40 11.74
C TYR A 127 -5.08 7.73 10.67
N ARG A 128 -3.99 6.96 10.68
CA ARG A 128 -3.01 6.96 9.59
C ARG A 128 -3.01 5.58 8.95
N ILE A 129 -3.33 5.51 7.66
CA ILE A 129 -3.35 4.27 6.89
C ILE A 129 -2.09 4.20 6.02
N VAL A 130 -1.38 3.07 6.12
CA VAL A 130 -0.21 2.73 5.31
C VAL A 130 -0.54 1.50 4.49
N THR A 131 -0.62 1.66 3.16
CA THR A 131 -0.84 0.57 2.20
C THR A 131 0.45 0.21 1.50
N GLN A 132 0.64 -1.06 1.20
CA GLN A 132 1.81 -1.55 0.50
C GLN A 132 1.61 -1.47 -1.02
N VAL A 133 2.67 -1.13 -1.73
CA VAL A 133 2.72 -1.21 -3.19
C VAL A 133 3.53 -2.45 -3.56
N TYR A 134 2.86 -3.46 -4.11
CA TYR A 134 3.53 -4.66 -4.63
C TYR A 134 3.69 -4.54 -6.15
N ILE A 135 4.90 -4.76 -6.63
CA ILE A 135 5.25 -4.70 -8.05
C ILE A 135 5.77 -6.06 -8.46
N ASP A 136 4.96 -6.80 -9.20
CA ASP A 136 5.40 -8.04 -9.81
C ASP A 136 5.90 -7.77 -11.24
N LEU A 137 7.19 -7.82 -11.42
CA LEU A 137 7.87 -7.66 -12.70
C LEU A 137 8.54 -8.99 -13.08
N PRO A 138 7.82 -9.91 -13.71
CA PRO A 138 8.30 -11.27 -13.99
C PRO A 138 9.58 -11.29 -14.84
N ILE A 139 9.82 -10.25 -15.63
CA ILE A 139 11.04 -10.11 -16.45
C ILE A 139 12.24 -9.73 -15.57
N ILE A 140 12.04 -8.80 -14.64
CA ILE A 140 13.12 -8.32 -13.76
C ILE A 140 13.47 -9.37 -12.73
N ASN A 141 12.49 -10.07 -12.16
CA ASN A 141 12.71 -11.16 -11.22
C ASN A 141 13.51 -12.33 -11.83
N ARG A 142 13.41 -12.54 -13.15
CA ARG A 142 14.22 -13.54 -13.87
C ARG A 142 15.62 -13.07 -14.23
N LEU A 143 15.80 -11.78 -14.51
CA LEU A 143 17.07 -11.20 -14.92
C LEU A 143 17.96 -10.80 -13.75
N LEU A 144 17.36 -10.40 -12.63
CA LEU A 144 18.05 -9.89 -11.44
C LEU A 144 17.49 -10.52 -10.15
N PRO A 145 17.67 -11.83 -9.94
CA PRO A 145 17.08 -12.52 -8.79
C PRO A 145 17.64 -12.07 -7.43
N ASN A 146 18.70 -11.28 -7.40
CA ASN A 146 19.37 -10.83 -6.18
C ASN A 146 19.27 -9.31 -5.95
N LEU A 147 18.44 -8.58 -6.69
CA LEU A 147 18.35 -7.11 -6.58
C LEU A 147 17.10 -6.63 -5.82
N LEU A 148 16.20 -7.49 -5.49
CA LEU A 148 14.98 -7.29 -4.69
C LEU A 148 14.97 -8.31 -3.56
#